data_df06a8679923176dbb5758ee73af2e05
#
_entry.id   df06a8679923176dbb5758ee73af2e05
#
_cell.length_a   1.000
_cell.length_b   1.000
_cell.length_c   1.000
_cell.angle_alpha   90.00
_cell.angle_beta   90.00
_cell.angle_gamma   90.00
#
_symmetry.space_group_name_H-M   'P 1'
#
loop_
_entity.id
_entity.type
_entity.pdbx_description
1 polymer ?
#
loop_
_entity_poly.entity_id
_entity_poly.type
_entity_poly.pdbx_seq_one_letter_code
_entity_poly.pdbx_strand_id
1 'polypeptide(L)'
;MIIEAALAAALYTAAPCANPVVNVLQSAGFSGRALRYAYAIVMRESKGHARAISRTSDYGLFQWNRAAWSRSDWWHSTRLLDPSYNAAVAWRISQGGKTWYPWDIDGRGRHLGRYSSSSTYRVFVQYVREYPC
;
A
#
# COMPACT_ATOMS: atom_id res chain seq x y z
N MET A 1 -12.65 -35.00 -24.84
CA MET A 1 -13.81 -34.13 -24.59
C MET A 1 -13.75 -33.44 -23.22
N ILE A 2 -13.34 -34.12 -22.17
CA ILE A 2 -13.20 -33.53 -20.83
C ILE A 2 -12.01 -32.57 -20.75
N ILE A 3 -10.96 -32.77 -21.55
CA ILE A 3 -9.75 -31.94 -21.59
C ILE A 3 -10.01 -30.56 -22.21
N GLU A 4 -10.88 -30.47 -23.19
CA GLU A 4 -11.20 -29.20 -23.84
C GLU A 4 -12.03 -28.26 -22.93
N ALA A 5 -12.93 -28.82 -22.12
CA ALA A 5 -13.71 -28.04 -21.17
C ALA A 5 -12.83 -27.43 -20.04
N ALA A 6 -11.83 -28.19 -19.59
CA ALA A 6 -10.88 -27.72 -18.59
C ALA A 6 -9.95 -26.61 -19.13
N LEU A 7 -9.56 -26.72 -20.41
CA LEU A 7 -8.73 -25.70 -21.05
C LEU A 7 -9.50 -24.39 -21.27
N ALA A 8 -10.78 -24.48 -21.67
CA ALA A 8 -11.65 -23.31 -21.85
C ALA A 8 -11.89 -22.57 -20.52
N ALA A 9 -12.05 -23.30 -19.40
CA ALA A 9 -12.19 -22.68 -18.08
C ALA A 9 -10.91 -21.94 -17.63
N ALA A 10 -9.73 -22.43 -17.97
CA ALA A 10 -8.45 -21.79 -17.66
C ALA A 10 -8.23 -20.50 -18.47
N LEU A 11 -8.87 -20.34 -19.64
CA LEU A 11 -8.75 -19.14 -20.48
C LEU A 11 -9.67 -17.99 -20.02
N TYR A 12 -10.62 -18.25 -19.12
CA TYR A 12 -11.55 -17.26 -18.58
C TYR A 12 -11.17 -16.80 -17.17
N THR A 13 -9.88 -16.79 -16.82
CA THR A 13 -9.43 -16.13 -15.58
C THR A 13 -9.71 -14.64 -15.67
N ALA A 14 -10.16 -14.06 -14.54
CA ALA A 14 -10.44 -12.63 -14.47
C ALA A 14 -9.22 -11.82 -14.93
N ALA A 15 -9.43 -10.77 -15.72
CA ALA A 15 -8.38 -9.85 -16.13
C ALA A 15 -7.71 -9.26 -14.89
N PRO A 16 -6.37 -9.02 -14.90
CA PRO A 16 -5.70 -8.33 -13.82
C PRO A 16 -6.34 -6.96 -13.59
N CYS A 17 -6.34 -6.51 -12.34
CA CYS A 17 -6.79 -5.17 -12.01
C CYS A 17 -5.95 -4.13 -12.76
N ALA A 18 -6.59 -3.20 -13.45
CA ALA A 18 -5.91 -2.18 -14.25
C ALA A 18 -5.41 -0.99 -13.43
N ASN A 19 -5.53 -1.01 -12.11
CA ASN A 19 -5.13 0.10 -11.25
C ASN A 19 -3.60 0.13 -11.05
N PRO A 20 -2.91 1.24 -11.42
CA PRO A 20 -1.45 1.32 -11.31
C PRO A 20 -0.92 1.17 -9.87
N VAL A 21 -1.62 1.72 -8.88
CA VAL A 21 -1.22 1.59 -7.48
C VAL A 21 -1.30 0.14 -7.03
N VAL A 22 -2.41 -0.54 -7.33
CA VAL A 22 -2.58 -1.96 -7.01
C VAL A 22 -1.47 -2.80 -7.64
N ASN A 23 -1.14 -2.53 -8.91
CA ASN A 23 -0.11 -3.28 -9.63
C ASN A 23 1.26 -3.14 -8.97
N VAL A 24 1.64 -1.93 -8.55
CA VAL A 24 2.89 -1.69 -7.82
C VAL A 24 2.91 -2.45 -6.49
N LEU A 25 1.81 -2.41 -5.76
CA LEU A 25 1.69 -3.07 -4.46
C LEU A 25 1.75 -4.60 -4.59
N GLN A 26 1.09 -5.16 -5.59
CA GLN A 26 1.19 -6.60 -5.88
C GLN A 26 2.62 -7.00 -6.23
N SER A 27 3.31 -6.21 -7.04
CA SER A 27 4.71 -6.47 -7.39
C SER A 27 5.64 -6.40 -6.19
N ALA A 28 5.30 -5.61 -5.18
CA ALA A 28 6.03 -5.57 -3.92
C ALA A 28 5.78 -6.79 -3.01
N GLY A 29 4.73 -7.57 -3.29
CA GLY A 29 4.40 -8.78 -2.55
C GLY A 29 3.09 -8.75 -1.79
N PHE A 30 2.37 -7.62 -1.77
CA PHE A 30 1.10 -7.52 -1.07
C PHE A 30 0.01 -8.31 -1.80
N SER A 31 -0.83 -9.01 -1.03
CA SER A 31 -1.98 -9.76 -1.53
C SER A 31 -3.12 -9.76 -0.51
N GLY A 32 -4.32 -10.12 -0.94
CA GLY A 32 -5.49 -10.28 -0.07
C GLY A 32 -5.79 -9.02 0.75
N ARG A 33 -6.06 -9.20 2.04
CA ARG A 33 -6.37 -8.12 2.97
C ARG A 33 -5.22 -7.10 3.09
N ALA A 34 -3.98 -7.57 3.12
CA ALA A 34 -2.81 -6.70 3.19
C ALA A 34 -2.70 -5.77 1.98
N LEU A 35 -3.01 -6.28 0.78
CA LEU A 35 -3.05 -5.47 -0.44
C LEU A 35 -4.11 -4.38 -0.36
N ARG A 36 -5.29 -4.73 0.12
CA ARG A 36 -6.39 -3.78 0.28
C ARG A 36 -6.05 -2.67 1.27
N TYR A 37 -5.41 -3.01 2.37
CA TYR A 37 -4.96 -2.02 3.37
C TYR A 37 -3.81 -1.16 2.86
N ALA A 38 -2.84 -1.76 2.18
CA ALA A 38 -1.74 -1.03 1.55
C ALA A 38 -2.28 0.01 0.55
N TYR A 39 -3.22 -0.38 -0.30
CA TYR A 39 -3.88 0.53 -1.22
C TYR A 39 -4.55 1.70 -0.48
N ALA A 40 -5.32 1.40 0.56
CA ALA A 40 -6.02 2.44 1.32
C ALA A 40 -5.06 3.42 1.99
N ILE A 41 -3.94 2.93 2.51
CA ILE A 41 -2.90 3.79 3.09
C ILE A 41 -2.27 4.69 2.01
N VAL A 42 -1.88 4.14 0.88
CA VAL A 42 -1.33 4.92 -0.23
C VAL A 42 -2.28 6.02 -0.66
N MET A 43 -3.56 5.70 -0.82
CA MET A 43 -4.57 6.67 -1.24
C MET A 43 -4.77 7.77 -0.20
N ARG A 44 -4.78 7.42 1.07
CA ARG A 44 -4.85 8.40 2.17
C ARG A 44 -3.62 9.30 2.20
N GLU A 45 -2.42 8.72 2.05
CA GLU A 45 -1.16 9.44 2.22
C GLU A 45 -0.76 10.29 1.03
N SER A 46 -0.84 9.76 -0.18
CA SER A 46 -0.33 10.42 -1.39
C SER A 46 -1.34 10.50 -2.54
N LYS A 47 -2.52 9.92 -2.39
CA LYS A 47 -3.49 9.73 -3.49
C LYS A 47 -2.88 9.00 -4.70
N GLY A 48 -1.86 8.20 -4.45
CA GLY A 48 -1.17 7.45 -5.50
C GLY A 48 -0.09 8.23 -6.25
N HIS A 49 0.26 9.44 -5.81
CA HIS A 49 1.31 10.24 -6.43
C HIS A 49 2.68 9.79 -5.94
N ALA A 50 3.38 9.02 -6.78
CA ALA A 50 4.66 8.42 -6.42
C ALA A 50 5.75 9.43 -6.07
N ARG A 51 5.70 10.64 -6.64
CA ARG A 51 6.70 11.70 -6.43
C ARG A 51 6.26 12.75 -5.41
N ALA A 52 5.22 12.48 -4.64
CA ALA A 52 4.72 13.42 -3.64
C ALA A 52 5.75 13.63 -2.52
N ILE A 53 6.03 14.88 -2.22
CA ILE A 53 6.82 15.30 -1.05
C ILE A 53 5.97 16.32 -0.29
N SER A 54 5.63 16.03 0.96
CA SER A 54 4.83 16.92 1.79
C SER A 54 5.66 18.07 2.38
N ARG A 55 4.97 19.05 2.97
CA ARG A 55 5.62 20.15 3.70
C ARG A 55 6.46 19.69 4.88
N THR A 56 6.12 18.54 5.46
CA THR A 56 6.82 17.96 6.61
C THR A 56 7.85 16.90 6.18
N SER A 57 8.24 16.90 4.92
CA SER A 57 9.25 15.97 4.36
C SER A 57 8.83 14.51 4.47
N ASP A 58 7.64 14.21 3.98
CA ASP A 58 7.12 12.86 3.81
C ASP A 58 7.20 12.49 2.32
N TYR A 59 7.77 11.32 1.99
CA TYR A 59 8.21 10.98 0.64
C TYR A 59 7.41 9.83 0.02
N GLY A 60 6.87 10.08 -1.16
CA GLY A 60 6.35 9.07 -2.09
C GLY A 60 5.02 8.44 -1.67
N LEU A 61 4.74 7.27 -2.21
CA LEU A 61 3.44 6.60 -2.07
C LEU A 61 2.98 6.47 -0.61
N PHE A 62 3.85 5.99 0.26
CA PHE A 62 3.54 5.75 1.67
C PHE A 62 3.89 6.92 2.59
N GLN A 63 4.42 8.01 2.02
CA GLN A 63 4.78 9.23 2.77
C GLN A 63 5.73 8.96 3.94
N TRP A 64 6.91 8.39 3.61
CA TRP A 64 7.96 8.13 4.61
C TRP A 64 8.56 9.43 5.12
N ASN A 65 8.46 9.66 6.42
CA ASN A 65 8.87 10.90 7.05
C ASN A 65 10.39 10.95 7.30
N ARG A 66 11.05 12.01 6.84
CA ARG A 66 12.50 12.19 7.01
C ARG A 66 12.92 12.19 8.47
N ALA A 67 12.25 12.95 9.32
CA ALA A 67 12.62 13.07 10.73
C ALA A 67 12.55 11.72 11.45
N ALA A 68 11.54 10.90 11.12
CA ALA A 68 11.35 9.59 11.73
C ALA A 68 12.30 8.52 11.19
N TRP A 69 12.64 8.54 9.90
CA TRP A 69 13.23 7.40 9.21
C TRP A 69 14.58 7.63 8.55
N SER A 70 15.12 8.86 8.54
CA SER A 70 16.34 9.17 7.78
C SER A 70 17.61 8.43 8.28
N ARG A 71 17.56 7.83 9.47
CA ARG A 71 18.66 7.02 10.00
C ARG A 71 18.54 5.53 9.65
N SER A 72 17.47 5.14 8.97
CA SER A 72 17.28 3.76 8.53
C SER A 72 18.21 3.42 7.38
N ASP A 73 18.63 2.15 7.31
CA ASP A 73 19.52 1.66 6.24
C ASP A 73 18.92 1.78 4.83
N TRP A 74 17.58 1.77 4.75
CA TRP A 74 16.84 1.89 3.50
C TRP A 74 16.52 3.35 3.11
N TRP A 75 16.82 4.34 3.96
CA TRP A 75 16.49 5.72 3.64
C TRP A 75 17.29 6.22 2.45
N HIS A 76 16.60 6.66 1.42
CA HIS A 76 17.20 7.28 0.24
C HIS A 76 16.15 8.21 -0.38
N SER A 77 16.33 9.52 -0.20
CA SER A 77 15.29 10.51 -0.54
C SER A 77 14.86 10.46 -2.02
N THR A 78 15.78 10.24 -2.94
CA THR A 78 15.46 10.13 -4.37
C THR A 78 14.79 8.81 -4.71
N ARG A 79 15.31 7.68 -4.20
CA ARG A 79 14.73 6.36 -4.47
C ARG A 79 13.34 6.18 -3.85
N LEU A 80 13.05 6.86 -2.74
CA LEU A 80 11.72 6.85 -2.13
C LEU A 80 10.65 7.49 -3.02
N LEU A 81 11.04 8.20 -4.09
CA LEU A 81 10.11 8.70 -5.10
C LEU A 81 9.87 7.70 -6.23
N ASP A 82 10.60 6.58 -6.25
CA ASP A 82 10.31 5.44 -7.12
C ASP A 82 9.20 4.60 -6.45
N PRO A 83 8.06 4.37 -7.10
CA PRO A 83 6.94 3.67 -6.48
C PRO A 83 7.28 2.24 -6.06
N SER A 84 8.06 1.52 -6.86
CA SER A 84 8.45 0.15 -6.54
C SER A 84 9.34 0.08 -5.30
N TYR A 85 10.30 0.99 -5.19
CA TYR A 85 11.17 1.06 -4.01
C TYR A 85 10.39 1.46 -2.76
N ASN A 86 9.55 2.48 -2.87
CA ASN A 86 8.70 2.94 -1.76
C ASN A 86 7.81 1.81 -1.23
N ALA A 87 7.17 1.07 -2.13
CA ALA A 87 6.32 -0.07 -1.77
C ALA A 87 7.12 -1.24 -1.18
N ALA A 88 8.33 -1.50 -1.67
CA ALA A 88 9.21 -2.54 -1.12
C ALA A 88 9.60 -2.23 0.32
N VAL A 89 9.87 -0.97 0.65
CA VAL A 89 10.10 -0.54 2.02
C VAL A 89 8.87 -0.79 2.88
N ALA A 90 7.68 -0.46 2.37
CA ALA A 90 6.43 -0.72 3.08
C ALA A 90 6.20 -2.21 3.35
N TRP A 91 6.52 -3.07 2.38
CA TRP A 91 6.48 -4.52 2.58
C TRP A 91 7.36 -4.96 3.73
N ARG A 92 8.61 -4.47 3.75
CA ARG A 92 9.58 -4.79 4.81
C ARG A 92 9.10 -4.32 6.18
N ILE A 93 8.74 -3.04 6.31
CA ILE A 93 8.38 -2.44 7.60
C ILE A 93 7.05 -2.97 8.12
N SER A 94 6.10 -3.23 7.26
CA SER A 94 4.81 -3.83 7.64
C SER A 94 4.88 -5.34 7.87
N GLN A 95 6.03 -5.97 7.61
CA GLN A 95 6.19 -7.42 7.67
C GLN A 95 5.16 -8.15 6.79
N GLY A 96 5.02 -7.68 5.56
CA GLY A 96 4.05 -8.21 4.61
C GLY A 96 2.59 -7.87 4.94
N GLY A 97 2.36 -6.82 5.71
CA GLY A 97 1.02 -6.40 6.13
C GLY A 97 0.55 -6.97 7.45
N LYS A 98 1.46 -7.51 8.26
CA LYS A 98 1.12 -7.97 9.63
C LYS A 98 0.89 -6.81 10.58
N THR A 99 1.46 -5.66 10.31
CA THR A 99 1.30 -4.44 11.10
C THR A 99 1.39 -3.22 10.20
N TRP A 100 0.64 -2.18 10.55
CA TRP A 100 0.65 -0.90 9.86
C TRP A 100 0.91 0.23 10.85
N TYR A 101 1.72 -0.05 11.88
CA TYR A 101 1.94 0.88 12.99
C TYR A 101 2.47 2.27 12.55
N PRO A 102 3.30 2.41 11.49
CA PRO A 102 3.70 3.75 11.05
C PRO A 102 2.54 4.64 10.62
N TRP A 103 1.42 4.02 10.26
CA TRP A 103 0.18 4.71 9.84
C TRP A 103 -0.92 4.62 10.89
N ASP A 104 -0.55 4.23 12.12
CA ASP A 104 -1.44 4.15 13.28
C ASP A 104 -2.60 3.15 13.12
N ILE A 105 -2.31 2.04 12.42
CA ILE A 105 -3.28 0.98 12.12
C ILE A 105 -2.64 -0.37 12.45
N ASP A 106 -3.41 -1.28 13.04
CA ASP A 106 -2.95 -2.64 13.30
C ASP A 106 -3.11 -3.57 12.08
N GLY A 107 -2.64 -4.81 12.19
CA GLY A 107 -2.71 -5.78 11.09
C GLY A 107 -4.12 -6.20 10.68
N ARG A 108 -5.13 -5.88 11.48
CA ARG A 108 -6.54 -6.14 11.20
C ARG A 108 -7.29 -4.90 10.69
N GLY A 109 -6.57 -3.81 10.44
CA GLY A 109 -7.14 -2.56 9.96
C GLY A 109 -7.82 -1.72 11.02
N ARG A 110 -7.51 -1.95 12.31
CA ARG A 110 -8.08 -1.18 13.42
C ARG A 110 -7.19 0.01 13.77
N HIS A 111 -7.82 1.12 14.16
CA HIS A 111 -7.12 2.32 14.59
C HIS A 111 -6.38 2.07 15.90
N LEU A 112 -5.07 2.34 15.94
CA LEU A 112 -4.29 2.23 17.17
C LEU A 112 -4.52 3.44 18.08
N GLY A 113 -4.75 4.62 17.50
CA GLY A 113 -5.08 5.83 18.26
C GLY A 113 -3.90 6.43 19.01
N ARG A 114 -2.66 6.21 18.53
CA ARG A 114 -1.45 6.68 19.19
C ARG A 114 -1.04 8.08 18.76
N TYR A 115 -1.21 8.42 17.46
CA TYR A 115 -0.74 9.70 16.92
C TYR A 115 -1.55 10.20 15.73
N SER A 116 -2.63 9.57 15.37
CA SER A 116 -3.53 10.08 14.34
C SER A 116 -4.96 10.19 14.86
N SER A 117 -5.73 11.09 14.24
CA SER A 117 -7.12 11.35 14.64
C SER A 117 -8.08 10.29 14.11
N SER A 118 -9.28 10.23 14.69
CA SER A 118 -10.38 9.40 14.20
C SER A 118 -10.79 9.80 12.78
N SER A 119 -10.70 11.09 12.43
CA SER A 119 -11.02 11.55 11.07
C SER A 119 -10.00 11.04 10.04
N THR A 120 -8.73 11.01 10.38
CA THR A 120 -7.68 10.41 9.55
C THR A 120 -7.94 8.91 9.34
N TYR A 121 -8.31 8.21 10.41
CA TYR A 121 -8.67 6.78 10.32
C TYR A 121 -9.89 6.54 9.43
N ARG A 122 -10.91 7.39 9.51
CA ARG A 122 -12.10 7.26 8.65
C ARG A 122 -11.78 7.38 7.17
N VAL A 123 -10.78 8.18 6.79
CA VAL A 123 -10.32 8.25 5.40
C VAL A 123 -9.73 6.91 4.95
N PHE A 124 -8.94 6.26 5.80
CA PHE A 124 -8.44 4.91 5.52
C PHE A 124 -9.59 3.93 5.31
N VAL A 125 -10.58 3.90 6.21
CA VAL A 125 -11.74 3.01 6.09
C VAL A 125 -12.50 3.24 4.79
N GLN A 126 -12.67 4.50 4.38
CA GLN A 126 -13.31 4.86 3.12
C GLN A 126 -12.56 4.25 1.94
N TYR A 127 -11.24 4.40 1.88
CA TYR A 127 -10.45 3.84 0.78
C TYR A 127 -10.40 2.30 0.78
N VAL A 128 -10.51 1.66 1.95
CA VAL A 128 -10.68 0.20 2.00
C VAL A 128 -11.97 -0.21 1.27
N ARG A 129 -13.06 0.51 1.49
CA ARG A 129 -14.34 0.28 0.80
C ARG A 129 -14.29 0.57 -0.70
N GLU A 130 -13.47 1.54 -1.09
CA GLU A 130 -13.30 1.97 -2.48
C GLU A 130 -12.22 1.18 -3.22
N TYR A 131 -11.69 0.11 -2.64
CA TYR A 131 -10.68 -0.73 -3.28
C TYR A 131 -11.17 -1.17 -4.67
N PRO A 132 -10.41 -0.87 -5.76
CA PRO A 132 -10.95 -0.96 -7.12
C PRO A 132 -10.97 -2.37 -7.71
N CYS A 133 -10.43 -3.31 -7.04
CA CYS A 133 -10.31 -4.70 -7.50
C CYS A 133 -11.05 -5.66 -6.61
#